data_60142b6eb3b593fe7a26d3e03ca7df43
#
_entry.id   60142b6eb3b593fe7a26d3e03ca7df43
#
_cell.length_a   1.000
_cell.length_b   1.000
_cell.length_c   1.000
_cell.angle_alpha   90.00
_cell.angle_beta   90.00
_cell.angle_gamma   90.00
#
_symmetry.space_group_name_H-M   'P 1'
#
loop_
_entity.id
_entity.type
_entity.pdbx_description
1 polymer ?
#
loop_
_entity_poly.entity_id
_entity_poly.type
_entity_poly.pdbx_seq_one_letter_code
_entity_poly.pdbx_strand_id
1 'polypeptide(L)'
;MALNLNYKPNKLVDITTLTEDQWLDWRRKGIGGSDVAVALNSSPYRTARELYYDKIGVVMADEGPDKSITFQIGHLLEDVVAQIFAKKTGLSVFEDHWMYQHPIFPFLIADVDRFVMLPDGRKAILECKTAHYDMQFKWANGSCLLYTSDA
;
A
#
# COMPACT_ATOMS: atom_id res chain seq x y z
N MET A 1 -9.32 -19.72 -16.10
CA MET A 1 -8.91 -18.62 -16.98
C MET A 1 -7.63 -18.02 -16.41
N ALA A 2 -6.50 -18.08 -17.12
CA ALA A 2 -5.29 -17.40 -16.63
C ALA A 2 -5.48 -15.89 -16.75
N LEU A 3 -5.21 -15.15 -15.65
CA LEU A 3 -5.21 -13.69 -15.66
C LEU A 3 -4.07 -13.22 -16.58
N ASN A 4 -4.41 -12.43 -17.60
CA ASN A 4 -3.41 -11.75 -18.39
C ASN A 4 -2.89 -10.56 -17.58
N LEU A 5 -1.71 -10.70 -16.98
CA LEU A 5 -1.05 -9.65 -16.18
C LEU A 5 -0.15 -8.74 -17.05
N ASN A 6 -0.21 -8.89 -18.36
CA ASN A 6 0.65 -8.16 -19.29
C ASN A 6 0.00 -6.81 -19.66
N TYR A 7 -0.14 -5.92 -18.69
CA TYR A 7 -0.66 -4.57 -18.90
C TYR A 7 0.26 -3.52 -18.30
N LYS A 8 0.20 -2.31 -18.85
CA LYS A 8 0.88 -1.14 -18.31
C LYS A 8 -0.14 -0.30 -17.54
N PRO A 9 0.09 -0.01 -16.25
CA PRO A 9 -0.82 0.82 -15.47
C PRO A 9 -0.82 2.27 -15.99
N ASN A 10 -1.95 2.96 -15.82
CA ASN A 10 -2.05 4.39 -16.08
C ASN A 10 -1.48 5.17 -14.89
N LYS A 11 -0.73 6.24 -15.16
CA LYS A 11 -0.34 7.23 -14.15
C LYS A 11 -1.51 8.18 -13.95
N LEU A 12 -2.04 8.27 -12.72
CA LEU A 12 -3.18 9.14 -12.38
C LEU A 12 -2.75 10.55 -11.99
N VAL A 13 -1.94 10.63 -10.94
CA VAL A 13 -1.51 11.89 -10.33
C VAL A 13 -0.14 11.74 -9.71
N ASP A 14 0.67 12.78 -9.80
CA ASP A 14 1.96 12.88 -9.10
C ASP A 14 1.69 13.21 -7.63
N ILE A 15 2.00 12.27 -6.73
CA ILE A 15 1.71 12.39 -5.31
C ILE A 15 2.56 13.46 -4.61
N THR A 16 3.71 13.84 -5.16
CA THR A 16 4.56 14.91 -4.60
C THR A 16 3.92 16.29 -4.68
N THR A 17 2.91 16.45 -5.54
CA THR A 17 2.19 17.71 -5.73
C THR A 17 0.97 17.86 -4.83
N LEU A 18 0.64 16.81 -4.06
CA LEU A 18 -0.57 16.73 -3.26
C LEU A 18 -0.31 17.07 -1.79
N THR A 19 -1.28 17.72 -1.16
CA THR A 19 -1.38 17.73 0.30
C THR A 19 -1.91 16.38 0.77
N GLU A 20 -1.80 16.08 2.07
CA GLU A 20 -2.34 14.85 2.66
C GLU A 20 -3.84 14.69 2.40
N ASP A 21 -4.63 15.75 2.58
CA ASP A 21 -6.07 15.73 2.30
C ASP A 21 -6.37 15.43 0.83
N GLN A 22 -5.61 16.04 -0.09
CA GLN A 22 -5.76 15.78 -1.52
C GLN A 22 -5.38 14.33 -1.88
N TRP A 23 -4.35 13.79 -1.26
CA TRP A 23 -3.94 12.39 -1.44
C TRP A 23 -5.02 11.43 -0.92
N LEU A 24 -5.61 11.69 0.26
CA LEU A 24 -6.75 10.93 0.78
C LEU A 24 -7.95 10.98 -0.17
N ASP A 25 -8.25 12.15 -0.74
CA ASP A 25 -9.33 12.31 -1.72
C ASP A 25 -9.09 11.49 -3.00
N TRP A 26 -7.84 11.40 -3.46
CA TRP A 26 -7.48 10.53 -4.58
C TRP A 26 -7.64 9.06 -4.21
N ARG A 27 -7.22 8.65 -3.03
CA ARG A 27 -7.39 7.28 -2.54
C ARG A 27 -8.86 6.87 -2.40
N ARG A 28 -9.75 7.79 -2.08
CA ARG A 28 -11.20 7.52 -2.00
C ARG A 28 -11.82 7.18 -3.35
N LYS A 29 -11.23 7.61 -4.46
CA LYS A 29 -11.75 7.36 -5.82
C LYS A 29 -11.62 5.92 -6.30
N GLY A 30 -10.92 5.05 -5.56
CA GLY A 30 -10.72 3.67 -5.95
C GLY A 30 -10.45 2.74 -4.78
N ILE A 31 -10.20 1.48 -5.09
CA ILE A 31 -9.84 0.44 -4.14
C ILE A 31 -8.33 0.23 -4.23
N GLY A 32 -7.63 0.54 -3.15
CA GLY A 32 -6.19 0.33 -2.99
C GLY A 32 -5.86 -1.03 -2.39
N GLY A 33 -4.56 -1.32 -2.25
CA GLY A 33 -4.08 -2.59 -1.69
C GLY A 33 -4.62 -2.89 -0.28
N SER A 34 -4.61 -1.89 0.60
CA SER A 34 -5.15 -2.01 1.97
C SER A 34 -6.67 -2.22 2.03
N ASP A 35 -7.40 -1.80 0.99
CA ASP A 35 -8.86 -1.93 0.96
C ASP A 35 -9.33 -3.34 0.54
N VAL A 36 -8.48 -4.12 -0.12
CA VAL A 36 -8.87 -5.41 -0.71
C VAL A 36 -9.35 -6.39 0.37
N ALA A 37 -8.59 -6.54 1.46
CA ALA A 37 -8.97 -7.43 2.56
C ALA A 37 -10.31 -7.01 3.21
N VAL A 38 -10.53 -5.70 3.30
CA VAL A 38 -11.77 -5.12 3.84
C VAL A 38 -12.94 -5.36 2.90
N ALA A 39 -12.77 -5.11 1.60
CA ALA A 39 -13.80 -5.33 0.58
C ALA A 39 -14.22 -6.80 0.49
N LEU A 40 -13.29 -7.73 0.75
CA LEU A 40 -13.54 -9.17 0.77
C LEU A 40 -14.01 -9.70 2.13
N ASN A 41 -14.30 -8.83 3.11
CA ASN A 41 -14.68 -9.21 4.48
C ASN A 41 -13.66 -10.13 5.18
N SER A 42 -12.39 -10.01 4.85
CA SER A 42 -11.29 -10.78 5.44
C SER A 42 -10.40 -9.96 6.37
N SER A 43 -10.62 -8.66 6.48
CA SER A 43 -9.93 -7.80 7.44
C SER A 43 -10.48 -7.97 8.85
N PRO A 44 -9.63 -8.17 9.87
CA PRO A 44 -10.07 -8.18 11.27
C PRO A 44 -10.21 -6.77 11.86
N TYR A 45 -9.78 -5.73 11.15
CA TYR A 45 -9.67 -4.35 11.67
C TYR A 45 -10.77 -3.42 11.19
N ARG A 46 -11.30 -3.66 9.98
CA ARG A 46 -12.33 -2.82 9.35
C ARG A 46 -13.36 -3.69 8.66
N THR A 47 -14.58 -3.19 8.58
CA THR A 47 -15.69 -3.82 7.87
C THR A 47 -15.87 -3.21 6.48
N ALA A 48 -16.47 -3.95 5.56
CA ALA A 48 -16.83 -3.44 4.24
C ALA A 48 -17.76 -2.21 4.30
N ARG A 49 -18.58 -2.10 5.36
CA ARG A 49 -19.43 -0.95 5.62
C ARG A 49 -18.60 0.31 5.95
N GLU A 50 -17.58 0.20 6.79
CA GLU A 50 -16.69 1.30 7.12
C GLU A 50 -15.91 1.76 5.89
N LEU A 51 -15.42 0.81 5.09
CA LEU A 51 -14.78 1.12 3.82
C LEU A 51 -15.72 1.89 2.87
N TYR A 52 -16.98 1.47 2.78
CA TYR A 52 -17.97 2.18 1.97
C TYR A 52 -18.14 3.64 2.41
N TYR A 53 -18.29 3.89 3.71
CA TYR A 53 -18.44 5.24 4.23
C TYR A 53 -17.19 6.09 4.00
N ASP A 54 -15.99 5.53 4.15
CA ASP A 54 -14.75 6.20 3.81
C ASP A 54 -14.72 6.59 2.32
N LYS A 55 -15.07 5.66 1.42
CA LYS A 55 -15.05 5.93 -0.04
C LYS A 55 -16.04 7.01 -0.49
N ILE A 56 -17.14 7.19 0.21
CA ILE A 56 -18.09 8.28 -0.06
C ILE A 56 -17.80 9.56 0.73
N GLY A 57 -16.66 9.61 1.45
CA GLY A 57 -16.23 10.80 2.18
C GLY A 57 -16.98 11.08 3.47
N VAL A 58 -17.72 10.10 4.00
CA VAL A 58 -18.33 10.21 5.32
C VAL A 58 -17.26 9.98 6.37
N VAL A 59 -16.91 11.04 7.10
CA VAL A 59 -15.93 10.96 8.18
C VAL A 59 -16.47 10.06 9.29
N MET A 60 -15.88 8.90 9.46
CA MET A 60 -16.08 8.04 10.62
C MET A 60 -15.25 8.62 11.79
N ALA A 61 -15.69 8.37 13.01
CA ALA A 61 -15.09 8.94 14.22
C ALA A 61 -13.55 8.79 14.25
N ASP A 62 -12.91 9.85 14.76
CA ASP A 62 -11.46 10.02 14.86
C ASP A 62 -10.76 8.77 15.41
N GLU A 63 -9.74 8.28 14.71
CA GLU A 63 -9.01 7.06 15.08
C GLU A 63 -8.12 7.24 16.32
N GLY A 64 -8.08 8.42 16.88
CA GLY A 64 -7.29 8.77 18.06
C GLY A 64 -5.79 9.00 17.76
N PRO A 65 -5.09 9.73 18.65
CA PRO A 65 -3.72 10.21 18.42
C PRO A 65 -2.68 9.08 18.32
N ASP A 66 -2.89 7.95 18.96
CA ASP A 66 -1.89 6.85 18.98
C ASP A 66 -1.76 6.14 17.63
N LYS A 67 -2.86 5.99 16.90
CA LYS A 67 -2.80 5.38 15.56
C LYS A 67 -2.12 6.30 14.56
N SER A 68 -2.35 7.61 14.66
CA SER A 68 -1.69 8.62 13.83
C SER A 68 -0.16 8.57 13.99
N ILE A 69 0.34 8.46 15.22
CA ILE A 69 1.78 8.36 15.51
C ILE A 69 2.37 7.07 14.94
N THR A 70 1.70 5.94 15.12
CA THR A 70 2.16 4.65 14.58
C THR A 70 2.25 4.68 13.06
N PHE A 71 1.27 5.29 12.40
CA PHE A 71 1.26 5.48 10.95
C PHE A 71 2.41 6.37 10.47
N GLN A 72 2.64 7.50 11.14
CA GLN A 72 3.75 8.40 10.84
C GLN A 72 5.11 7.72 11.01
N ILE A 73 5.31 6.94 12.08
CA ILE A 73 6.54 6.18 12.29
C ILE A 73 6.73 5.16 11.17
N GLY A 74 5.66 4.44 10.77
CA GLY A 74 5.69 3.50 9.66
C GLY A 74 6.20 4.16 8.39
N HIS A 75 5.62 5.29 8.03
CA HIS A 75 5.99 6.05 6.83
C HIS A 75 7.45 6.58 6.88
N LEU A 76 7.87 7.12 8.03
CA LEU A 76 9.25 7.57 8.22
C LEU A 76 10.29 6.45 8.10
N LEU A 77 9.92 5.21 8.44
CA LEU A 77 10.81 4.06 8.38
C LEU A 77 10.86 3.39 7.00
N GLU A 78 9.97 3.71 6.07
CA GLU A 78 9.96 3.13 4.72
C GLU A 78 11.30 3.33 4.01
N ASP A 79 11.88 4.53 4.08
CA ASP A 79 13.19 4.84 3.51
C ASP A 79 14.30 3.96 4.11
N VAL A 80 14.29 3.79 5.42
CA VAL A 80 15.28 2.97 6.14
C VAL A 80 15.17 1.52 5.71
N VAL A 81 13.95 0.99 5.62
CA VAL A 81 13.68 -0.38 5.17
C VAL A 81 14.16 -0.57 3.73
N ALA A 82 13.85 0.35 2.84
CA ALA A 82 14.30 0.33 1.44
C ALA A 82 15.83 0.35 1.32
N GLN A 83 16.52 1.19 2.10
CA GLN A 83 17.98 1.25 2.13
C GLN A 83 18.62 -0.05 2.66
N ILE A 84 18.05 -0.64 3.72
CA ILE A 84 18.50 -1.92 4.26
C ILE A 84 18.34 -3.02 3.22
N PHE A 85 17.19 -3.05 2.52
CA PHE A 85 16.94 -4.00 1.44
C PHE A 85 17.97 -3.85 0.32
N ALA A 86 18.18 -2.63 -0.19
CA ALA A 86 19.16 -2.36 -1.23
C ALA A 86 20.57 -2.81 -0.82
N LYS A 87 20.98 -2.49 0.42
CA LYS A 87 22.29 -2.87 0.95
C LYS A 87 22.46 -4.39 1.08
N LYS A 88 21.40 -5.11 1.52
CA LYS A 88 21.44 -6.57 1.69
C LYS A 88 21.42 -7.33 0.38
N THR A 89 20.70 -6.83 -0.63
CA THR A 89 20.49 -7.54 -1.90
C THR A 89 21.42 -7.07 -3.02
N GLY A 90 21.98 -5.87 -2.89
CA GLY A 90 22.72 -5.22 -3.99
C GLY A 90 21.83 -4.75 -5.14
N LEU A 91 20.51 -4.82 -5.00
CA LEU A 91 19.56 -4.41 -6.04
C LEU A 91 19.35 -2.90 -6.03
N SER A 92 19.11 -2.33 -7.21
CA SER A 92 18.76 -0.91 -7.35
C SER A 92 17.30 -0.69 -6.94
N VAL A 93 17.10 0.11 -5.91
CA VAL A 93 15.78 0.53 -5.41
C VAL A 93 15.54 1.98 -5.80
N PHE A 94 14.35 2.31 -6.25
CA PHE A 94 13.98 3.66 -6.68
C PHE A 94 12.50 3.95 -6.43
N GLU A 95 12.17 5.23 -6.42
CA GLU A 95 10.80 5.74 -6.28
C GLU A 95 10.21 6.10 -7.64
N ASP A 96 8.90 6.01 -7.75
CA ASP A 96 8.12 6.61 -8.84
C ASP A 96 6.86 7.20 -8.21
N HIS A 97 6.88 8.49 -7.96
CA HIS A 97 5.89 9.22 -7.15
C HIS A 97 4.53 9.39 -7.84
N TRP A 98 4.03 8.32 -8.44
CA TRP A 98 2.73 8.33 -9.12
C TRP A 98 1.75 7.39 -8.44
N MET A 99 0.55 7.88 -8.22
CA MET A 99 -0.58 6.98 -8.00
C MET A 99 -0.96 6.34 -9.35
N TYR A 100 -1.12 5.04 -9.33
CA TYR A 100 -1.40 4.23 -10.51
C TYR A 100 -2.85 3.77 -10.55
N GLN A 101 -3.36 3.52 -11.75
CA GLN A 101 -4.68 2.98 -12.00
C GLN A 101 -4.61 1.79 -12.95
N HIS A 102 -5.40 0.76 -12.66
CA HIS A 102 -5.50 -0.39 -13.54
C HIS A 102 -6.19 0.01 -14.86
N PRO A 103 -5.62 -0.32 -16.03
CA PRO A 103 -6.12 0.18 -17.31
C PRO A 103 -7.48 -0.40 -17.71
N ILE A 104 -7.83 -1.60 -17.22
CA ILE A 104 -9.09 -2.30 -17.54
C ILE A 104 -10.11 -2.12 -16.42
N PHE A 105 -9.65 -2.08 -15.17
CA PHE A 105 -10.49 -1.94 -13.98
C PHE A 105 -10.17 -0.62 -13.28
N PRO A 106 -10.71 0.51 -13.75
CA PRO A 106 -10.30 1.83 -13.30
C PRO A 106 -10.62 2.13 -11.82
N PHE A 107 -11.44 1.30 -11.19
CA PHE A 107 -11.67 1.37 -9.75
C PHE A 107 -10.52 0.79 -8.91
N LEU A 108 -9.56 0.08 -9.52
CA LEU A 108 -8.35 -0.40 -8.84
C LEU A 108 -7.24 0.64 -8.98
N ILE A 109 -6.76 1.11 -7.85
CA ILE A 109 -5.66 2.08 -7.77
C ILE A 109 -4.54 1.53 -6.89
N ALA A 110 -3.35 2.04 -7.08
CA ALA A 110 -2.19 1.67 -6.27
C ALA A 110 -1.30 2.88 -6.03
N ASP A 111 -0.84 3.00 -4.82
CA ASP A 111 0.28 3.80 -4.40
C ASP A 111 1.40 2.83 -4.02
N VAL A 112 2.59 3.00 -4.57
CA VAL A 112 3.67 2.01 -4.48
C VAL A 112 4.82 2.62 -3.70
N ASP A 113 5.22 1.99 -2.59
CA ASP A 113 6.29 2.51 -1.74
C ASP A 113 7.59 2.65 -2.51
N ARG A 114 8.05 1.57 -3.15
CA ARG A 114 9.31 1.56 -3.92
C ARG A 114 9.23 0.56 -5.08
N PHE A 115 10.10 0.78 -6.05
CA PHE A 115 10.39 -0.18 -7.10
C PHE A 115 11.80 -0.72 -6.95
N VAL A 116 12.00 -1.95 -7.43
CA VAL A 116 13.31 -2.58 -7.48
C VAL A 116 13.58 -3.11 -8.88
N MET A 117 14.82 -2.93 -9.35
CA MET A 117 15.26 -3.53 -10.59
C MET A 117 15.85 -4.92 -10.32
N LEU A 118 15.23 -5.93 -10.89
CA LEU A 118 15.70 -7.31 -10.80
C LEU A 118 16.90 -7.54 -11.74
N PRO A 119 17.74 -8.58 -11.50
CA PRO A 119 18.90 -8.88 -12.33
C PRO A 119 18.58 -9.19 -13.81
N ASP A 120 17.35 -9.64 -14.07
CA ASP A 120 16.85 -9.91 -15.43
C ASP A 120 16.27 -8.67 -16.14
N GLY A 121 16.39 -7.48 -15.52
CA GLY A 121 15.92 -6.20 -16.06
C GLY A 121 14.44 -5.92 -15.85
N ARG A 122 13.69 -6.80 -15.18
CA ARG A 122 12.29 -6.54 -14.82
C ARG A 122 12.21 -5.59 -13.62
N LYS A 123 11.21 -4.72 -13.62
CA LYS A 123 10.80 -3.96 -12.45
C LYS A 123 9.88 -4.81 -11.57
N ALA A 124 10.13 -4.80 -10.27
CA ALA A 124 9.23 -5.37 -9.27
C ALA A 124 8.83 -4.29 -8.25
N ILE A 125 7.72 -4.51 -7.57
CA ILE A 125 7.27 -3.67 -6.47
C ILE A 125 7.99 -4.14 -5.21
N LEU A 126 8.46 -3.18 -4.41
CA LEU A 126 8.98 -3.39 -3.08
C LEU A 126 8.04 -2.67 -2.09
N GLU A 127 7.26 -3.43 -1.37
CA GLU A 127 6.42 -2.95 -0.28
C GLU A 127 7.23 -2.93 1.00
N CYS A 128 7.32 -1.76 1.64
CA CYS A 128 8.08 -1.54 2.87
C CYS A 128 7.13 -1.62 4.07
N LYS A 129 7.30 -2.64 4.92
CA LYS A 129 6.46 -2.82 6.11
C LYS A 129 7.30 -2.83 7.37
N THR A 130 6.82 -2.12 8.36
CA THR A 130 7.27 -2.23 9.75
C THR A 130 6.19 -2.94 10.56
N ALA A 131 6.60 -3.79 11.48
CA ALA A 131 5.68 -4.53 12.33
C ALA A 131 6.21 -4.53 13.77
N HIS A 132 5.29 -4.54 14.74
CA HIS A 132 5.63 -4.72 16.13
C HIS A 132 6.29 -6.08 16.34
N TYR A 133 7.23 -6.19 17.28
CA TYR A 133 7.98 -7.40 17.56
C TYR A 133 7.08 -8.64 17.79
N ASP A 134 5.95 -8.47 18.45
CA ASP A 134 4.97 -9.54 18.71
C ASP A 134 4.35 -10.14 17.44
N MET A 135 4.47 -9.44 16.32
CA MET A 135 3.96 -9.92 15.04
C MET A 135 4.92 -10.87 14.31
N GLN A 136 6.16 -11.04 14.81
CA GLN A 136 7.18 -11.89 14.16
C GLN A 136 6.70 -13.32 13.89
N PHE A 137 5.89 -13.90 14.79
CA PHE A 137 5.36 -15.26 14.64
C PHE A 137 4.37 -15.38 13.46
N LYS A 138 3.62 -14.33 13.19
CA LYS A 138 2.70 -14.29 12.03
C LYS A 138 3.46 -14.27 10.71
N TRP A 139 4.62 -13.61 10.68
CA TRP A 139 5.49 -13.54 9.51
C TRP A 139 6.29 -14.82 9.29
N ALA A 140 6.77 -15.45 10.36
CA ALA A 140 7.60 -16.66 10.31
C ALA A 140 6.85 -17.89 9.78
N ASN A 141 5.54 -17.95 9.95
CA ASN A 141 4.70 -19.09 9.56
C ASN A 141 4.13 -19.01 8.12
N GLY A 142 4.68 -18.15 7.28
CA GLY A 142 4.20 -18.01 5.88
C GLY A 142 2.77 -17.48 5.77
N SER A 143 2.32 -16.72 6.77
CA SER A 143 1.01 -16.07 6.75
C SER A 143 0.89 -15.20 5.50
N CYS A 144 -0.27 -15.25 4.87
CA CYS A 144 -0.57 -14.54 3.65
C CYS A 144 -0.31 -13.03 3.82
N LEU A 145 0.46 -12.42 2.92
CA LEU A 145 0.77 -11.00 2.89
C LEU A 145 -0.47 -10.09 2.89
N LEU A 146 -1.64 -10.63 2.52
CA LEU A 146 -2.92 -9.91 2.60
C LEU A 146 -3.31 -9.51 4.03
N TYR A 147 -2.77 -10.18 5.06
CA TYR A 147 -3.01 -9.83 6.46
C TYR A 147 -2.03 -8.79 7.01
N THR A 148 -0.96 -8.49 6.29
CA THR A 148 0.09 -7.59 6.75
C THR A 148 0.00 -6.19 6.20
N SER A 149 -0.87 -5.96 5.21
CA SER A 149 -1.09 -4.64 4.64
C SER A 149 -1.83 -3.68 5.59
N ASP A 150 -2.42 -4.20 6.67
CA ASP A 150 -3.21 -3.42 7.63
C ASP A 150 -2.57 -3.36 9.03
N ALA A 151 -1.28 -3.66 9.14
CA ALA A 151 -0.56 -3.65 10.42
C ALA A 151 0.12 -2.30 10.68
#